data_8112a4d2e6da794bd0af071cfc6619bb
#
_entry.id   8112a4d2e6da794bd0af071cfc6619bb
#
_cell.length_a   1.000
_cell.length_b   1.000
_cell.length_c   1.000
_cell.angle_alpha   90.00
_cell.angle_beta   90.00
_cell.angle_gamma   90.00
#
_symmetry.space_group_name_H-M   'P 1'
#
loop_
_entity.id
_entity.type
_entity.pdbx_description
1 polymer ?
#
loop_
_entity_poly.entity_id
_entity_poly.type
_entity_poly.pdbx_seq_one_letter_code
_entity_poly.pdbx_strand_id
1 'polypeptide(L)' 'MTLQEHRLSLALDCLNTLIDQGYEFPEALNKTLQALAVNRDELVSAYDSQP' A
#
# COMPACT_ATOMS: atom_id res chain seq x y z
N MET A 1 -10.81 14.56 4.73
CA MET A 1 -9.73 13.57 4.61
C MET A 1 -8.48 14.08 5.31
N THR A 2 -7.87 13.27 6.16
CA THR A 2 -6.64 13.64 6.83
C THR A 2 -5.43 13.34 5.94
N LEU A 3 -4.28 13.92 6.27
CA LEU A 3 -3.04 13.66 5.56
C LEU A 3 -2.68 12.17 5.61
N GLN A 4 -2.93 11.53 6.75
CA GLN A 4 -2.65 10.11 6.95
C GLN A 4 -3.52 9.24 6.05
N GLU A 5 -4.79 9.55 5.93
CA GLU A 5 -5.70 8.84 5.04
C GLU A 5 -5.29 8.99 3.58
N HIS A 6 -4.84 10.20 3.22
CA HIS A 6 -4.37 10.47 1.86
C HIS A 6 -3.12 9.63 1.53
N ARG A 7 -2.18 9.56 2.47
CA ARG A 7 -0.97 8.73 2.29
C ARG A 7 -1.31 7.26 2.17
N LEU A 8 -2.24 6.79 2.98
CA LEU A 8 -2.66 5.40 2.95
C LEU A 8 -3.30 5.06 1.60
N SER A 9 -4.11 5.96 1.07
CA SER A 9 -4.72 5.79 -0.25
C SER A 9 -3.67 5.70 -1.35
N LEU A 10 -2.67 6.59 -1.32
CA LEU A 10 -1.57 6.57 -2.27
C LEU A 10 -0.74 5.30 -2.16
N ALA A 11 -0.49 4.86 -0.94
CA ALA A 11 0.26 3.64 -0.70
C ALA A 11 -0.49 2.41 -1.22
N LEU A 12 -1.80 2.38 -1.05
CA LEU A 12 -2.63 1.30 -1.54
C LEU A 12 -2.60 1.24 -3.08
N ASP A 13 -2.70 2.39 -3.74
CA ASP A 13 -2.59 2.47 -5.20
C ASP A 13 -1.22 1.96 -5.67
N CYS A 14 -0.16 2.37 -4.98
CA CYS A 14 1.20 1.93 -5.30
C CYS A 14 1.32 0.41 -5.17
N LEU A 15 0.81 -0.13 -4.07
CA LEU A 15 0.83 -1.57 -3.81
C LEU A 15 0.10 -2.35 -4.91
N ASN A 16 -1.10 -1.91 -5.26
CA ASN A 16 -1.89 -2.55 -6.31
C ASN A 16 -1.18 -2.48 -7.66
N THR A 17 -0.56 -1.36 -7.97
CA THR A 17 0.18 -1.17 -9.23
C THR A 17 1.36 -2.15 -9.32
N LEU A 18 2.11 -2.30 -8.23
CA LEU A 18 3.25 -3.22 -8.21
C LEU A 18 2.81 -4.67 -8.37
N ILE A 19 1.71 -5.05 -7.73
CA ILE A 19 1.15 -6.40 -7.88
C ILE A 19 0.71 -6.63 -9.33
N ASP A 20 0.09 -5.64 -9.95
CA ASP A 20 -0.29 -5.70 -11.37
C ASP A 20 0.91 -5.88 -12.28
N GLN A 21 2.06 -5.33 -11.91
CA GLN A 21 3.29 -5.45 -12.68
C GLN A 21 3.99 -6.80 -12.51
N GLY A 22 3.48 -7.65 -11.64
CA GLY A 22 4.01 -8.99 -11.44
C GLY A 22 4.80 -9.22 -10.17
N TYR A 23 4.92 -8.21 -9.31
CA TYR A 23 5.57 -8.38 -8.00
C TYR A 23 4.70 -9.20 -7.08
N GLU A 24 5.31 -10.06 -6.29
CA GLU A 24 4.60 -10.78 -5.26
C GLU A 24 4.23 -9.81 -4.12
N PHE A 25 3.18 -10.14 -3.38
CA PHE A 25 2.67 -9.29 -2.31
C PHE A 25 3.74 -8.83 -1.32
N PRO A 26 4.57 -9.72 -0.74
CA PRO A 26 5.58 -9.28 0.24
C PRO A 26 6.57 -8.29 -0.35
N GLU A 27 6.99 -8.49 -1.59
CA GLU A 27 7.93 -7.60 -2.26
C GLU A 27 7.27 -6.27 -2.60
N ALA A 28 6.06 -6.30 -3.14
CA ALA A 28 5.30 -5.09 -3.45
C ALA A 28 5.06 -4.27 -2.18
N LEU A 29 4.73 -4.93 -1.08
CA LEU A 29 4.53 -4.28 0.21
C LEU A 29 5.80 -3.57 0.69
N ASN A 30 6.93 -4.25 0.65
CA ASN A 30 8.21 -3.67 1.06
C ASN A 30 8.57 -2.45 0.22
N LYS A 31 8.40 -2.54 -1.10
CA LYS A 31 8.69 -1.41 -2.00
C LYS A 31 7.80 -0.22 -1.69
N THR A 32 6.53 -0.47 -1.45
CA THR A 32 5.59 0.59 -1.10
C THR A 32 5.96 1.27 0.21
N LEU A 33 6.32 0.49 1.23
CA LEU A 33 6.70 1.03 2.53
C LEU A 33 8.02 1.81 2.48
N GLN A 34 8.91 1.46 1.56
CA GLN A 34 10.15 2.22 1.36
C GLN A 34 9.89 3.57 0.67
N ALA A 35 8.87 3.63 -0.16
CA ALA A 35 8.54 4.84 -0.91
C ALA A 35 7.65 5.79 -0.11
N LEU A 36 6.79 5.26 0.74
CA LEU A 36 5.76 6.02 1.45
C LEU A 36 5.80 5.68 2.94
N ALA A 37 5.79 6.72 3.77
CA ALA A 37 5.83 6.55 5.23
C ALA A 37 4.43 6.26 5.78
N VAL A 38 3.98 5.02 5.63
CA VAL A 38 2.69 4.57 6.17
C VAL A 38 2.92 3.38 7.09
N ASN A 39 1.95 3.13 7.96
CA ASN A 39 2.01 1.98 8.85
C ASN A 39 1.73 0.69 8.07
N ARG A 40 2.60 -0.29 8.25
CA ARG A 40 2.48 -1.57 7.54
C ARG A 40 1.16 -2.27 7.82
N ASP A 41 0.77 -2.33 9.09
CA ASP A 41 -0.47 -3.02 9.48
C ASP A 41 -1.69 -2.33 8.92
N GLU A 42 -1.69 -1.00 8.89
CA GLU A 42 -2.78 -0.24 8.28
C GLU A 42 -2.86 -0.48 6.78
N LEU A 43 -1.72 -0.53 6.12
CA LEU A 43 -1.68 -0.78 4.67
C LEU A 43 -2.21 -2.18 4.35
N VAL A 44 -1.76 -3.19 5.09
CA VAL A 44 -2.23 -4.56 4.90
C VAL A 44 -3.73 -4.66 5.14
N SER A 45 -4.20 -4.02 6.20
CA SER A 45 -5.63 -4.00 6.53
C SER A 45 -6.45 -3.34 5.43
N ALA A 46 -5.97 -2.22 4.91
CA ALA A 46 -6.63 -1.50 3.82
C ALA A 46 -6.68 -2.37 2.55
N TYR A 47 -5.60 -3.07 2.26
CA TYR A 47 -5.54 -3.97 1.11
C TYR A 47 -6.57 -5.09 1.23
N ASP A 48 -6.66 -5.70 2.40
CA ASP A 48 -7.61 -6.80 2.66
C ASP A 48 -9.05 -6.32 2.61
N SER A 49 -9.29 -5.04 2.86
CA SER A 49 -10.64 -4.47 2.92
C SER A 49 -11.13 -3.95 1.57
N GLN A 50 -10.29 -3.91 0.56
CA GLN A 50 -10.75 -3.41 -0.75
C GLN A 50 -11.68 -4.44 -1.41
N PRO A 51 -12.67 -3.94 -2.18
CA PRO A 51 -13.64 -4.79 -2.87
C PRO A 51 -13.03 -5.64 -3.96
#